data_e3ea35fbad9a5c8c041491f1a307e463
#
_entry.id   e3ea35fbad9a5c8c041491f1a307e463
#
_cell.length_a   1.000
_cell.length_b   1.000
_cell.length_c   1.000
_cell.angle_alpha   90.00
_cell.angle_beta   90.00
_cell.angle_gamma   90.00
#
_symmetry.space_group_name_H-M   'P 1'
#
loop_
_entity.id
_entity.type
_entity.pdbx_description
1 polymer ?
#
loop_
_entity_poly.entity_id
_entity_poly.type
_entity_poly.pdbx_seq_one_letter_code
_entity_poly.pdbx_strand_id
1 'polypeptide(L)'
;RNADMFIGVTGASLLRPNHLEEIFLSGRQAVFFISGSTKTVEFADALSYLQSLRDAPDARVGGRAASVDFKPLRDLQTGILQGYEVRLRFADRPSGDKVIYLLGGGMPINFLYYGIPREIIDEVMAQLFCVSCGLVRRLRAGKPLPPSLFAVDREIDSDADLLAGREKNF
;
A
#
# COMPACT_ATOMS: atom_id res chain seq x y z
N ARG A 1 -14.26 -13.97 4.31
CA ARG A 1 -15.51 -13.23 4.63
C ARG A 1 -15.48 -12.48 5.97
N ASN A 2 -14.46 -12.72 6.82
CA ASN A 2 -14.33 -12.10 8.14
C ASN A 2 -13.01 -11.34 8.32
N ALA A 3 -12.51 -10.72 7.26
CA ALA A 3 -11.31 -9.90 7.34
C ALA A 3 -11.65 -8.48 7.79
N ASP A 4 -10.85 -7.94 8.70
CA ASP A 4 -10.95 -6.56 9.15
C ASP A 4 -10.01 -5.63 8.35
N MET A 5 -9.03 -6.22 7.62
CA MET A 5 -8.05 -5.48 6.85
C MET A 5 -7.78 -6.17 5.50
N PHE A 6 -7.70 -5.39 4.45
CA PHE A 6 -7.32 -5.81 3.10
C PHE A 6 -6.08 -5.03 2.69
N ILE A 7 -5.00 -5.75 2.41
CA ILE A 7 -3.73 -5.17 1.97
C ILE A 7 -3.52 -5.57 0.51
N GLY A 8 -3.49 -4.59 -0.37
CA GLY A 8 -3.19 -4.77 -1.78
C GLY A 8 -1.70 -4.68 -2.04
N VAL A 9 -1.13 -5.68 -2.72
CA VAL A 9 0.31 -5.73 -3.07
C VAL A 9 0.53 -6.23 -4.50
N THR A 10 -0.53 -6.27 -5.30
CA THR A 10 -0.49 -6.87 -6.65
C THR A 10 -0.35 -5.85 -7.77
N GLY A 11 -0.65 -4.58 -7.50
CA GLY A 11 -0.71 -3.53 -8.51
C GLY A 11 -1.84 -3.68 -9.52
N ALA A 12 -2.86 -4.48 -9.18
CA ALA A 12 -4.07 -4.68 -9.99
C ALA A 12 -5.31 -4.50 -9.11
N SER A 13 -6.47 -4.17 -9.72
CA SER A 13 -7.72 -4.06 -8.99
C SER A 13 -8.08 -5.39 -8.30
N LEU A 14 -8.26 -5.33 -6.98
CA LEU A 14 -8.45 -6.52 -6.13
C LEU A 14 -9.92 -6.84 -5.88
N LEU A 15 -10.77 -5.83 -5.85
CA LEU A 15 -12.15 -5.96 -5.41
C LEU A 15 -13.10 -5.43 -6.49
N ARG A 16 -14.00 -6.29 -6.93
CA ARG A 16 -15.12 -5.92 -7.79
C ARG A 16 -16.29 -5.42 -6.95
N PRO A 17 -17.27 -4.68 -7.51
CA PRO A 17 -18.43 -4.18 -6.78
C PRO A 17 -19.17 -5.24 -5.94
N ASN A 18 -19.36 -6.44 -6.46
CA ASN A 18 -20.01 -7.55 -5.74
C ASN A 18 -19.21 -7.99 -4.50
N HIS A 19 -17.88 -8.01 -4.57
CA HIS A 19 -17.03 -8.32 -3.41
C HIS A 19 -17.13 -7.21 -2.37
N LEU A 20 -17.22 -5.96 -2.80
CA LEU A 20 -17.39 -4.82 -1.90
C LEU A 20 -18.73 -4.87 -1.18
N GLU A 21 -19.81 -5.21 -1.88
CA GLU A 21 -21.12 -5.40 -1.25
C GLU A 21 -21.10 -6.49 -0.17
N GLU A 22 -20.45 -7.63 -0.45
CA GLU A 22 -20.28 -8.69 0.55
C GLU A 22 -19.52 -8.19 1.80
N ILE A 23 -18.46 -7.40 1.61
CA ILE A 23 -17.69 -6.81 2.70
C ILE A 23 -18.53 -5.80 3.48
N PHE A 24 -19.28 -4.95 2.78
CA PHE A 24 -20.10 -3.91 3.40
C PHE A 24 -21.30 -4.50 4.17
N LEU A 25 -21.84 -5.61 3.71
CA LEU A 25 -22.91 -6.32 4.38
C LEU A 25 -22.43 -7.29 5.48
N SER A 26 -21.12 -7.51 5.59
CA SER A 26 -20.55 -8.39 6.62
C SER A 26 -20.83 -7.86 8.04
N GLY A 27 -20.70 -8.74 9.04
CA GLY A 27 -20.90 -8.38 10.45
C GLY A 27 -19.80 -7.49 11.05
N ARG A 28 -18.76 -7.12 10.28
CA ARG A 28 -17.65 -6.28 10.75
C ARG A 28 -18.07 -4.81 10.78
N GLN A 29 -17.82 -4.13 11.91
CA GLN A 29 -18.13 -2.70 12.05
C GLN A 29 -17.10 -1.80 11.37
N ALA A 30 -15.82 -2.18 11.41
CA ALA A 30 -14.74 -1.45 10.78
C ALA A 30 -13.96 -2.34 9.80
N VAL A 31 -13.59 -1.79 8.66
CA VAL A 31 -12.77 -2.45 7.63
C VAL A 31 -11.73 -1.48 7.10
N PHE A 32 -10.50 -1.95 6.94
CA PHE A 32 -9.36 -1.18 6.46
C PHE A 32 -8.96 -1.63 5.06
N PHE A 33 -8.78 -0.67 4.15
CA PHE A 33 -8.19 -0.87 2.84
C PHE A 33 -6.85 -0.15 2.76
N ILE A 34 -5.79 -0.89 2.53
CA ILE A 34 -4.40 -0.41 2.49
C ILE A 34 -3.76 -0.84 1.18
N SER A 35 -3.35 0.10 0.33
CA SER A 35 -2.54 -0.20 -0.85
C SER A 35 -1.07 -0.26 -0.46
N GLY A 36 -0.40 -1.35 -0.81
CA GLY A 36 1.02 -1.57 -0.57
C GLY A 36 1.87 -1.62 -1.85
N SER A 37 1.25 -1.56 -3.03
CA SER A 37 1.97 -1.50 -4.31
C SER A 37 2.29 -0.06 -4.72
N THR A 38 3.11 0.10 -5.77
CA THR A 38 3.45 1.42 -6.34
C THR A 38 2.33 2.01 -7.21
N LYS A 39 1.22 1.29 -7.42
CA LYS A 39 0.11 1.70 -8.28
C LYS A 39 -1.13 1.98 -7.44
N THR A 40 -1.84 3.05 -7.78
CA THR A 40 -3.06 3.50 -7.10
C THR A 40 -4.31 2.68 -7.45
N VAL A 41 -4.18 1.67 -8.31
CA VAL A 41 -5.33 0.97 -8.89
C VAL A 41 -5.95 -0.10 -8.02
N GLU A 42 -5.28 -0.54 -6.94
CA GLU A 42 -5.70 -1.72 -6.19
C GLU A 42 -7.08 -1.58 -5.54
N PHE A 43 -7.41 -0.42 -5.03
CA PHE A 43 -8.69 -0.10 -4.41
C PHE A 43 -9.42 1.07 -5.10
N ALA A 44 -9.04 1.43 -6.33
CA ALA A 44 -9.69 2.50 -7.08
C ALA A 44 -11.18 2.19 -7.32
N ASP A 45 -11.51 0.93 -7.61
CA ASP A 45 -12.89 0.49 -7.80
C ASP A 45 -13.70 0.62 -6.51
N ALA A 46 -13.09 0.34 -5.35
CA ALA A 46 -13.72 0.52 -4.06
C ALA A 46 -14.04 2.00 -3.78
N LEU A 47 -13.08 2.87 -4.05
CA LEU A 47 -13.27 4.32 -3.88
C LEU A 47 -14.35 4.84 -4.85
N SER A 48 -14.28 4.47 -6.12
CA SER A 48 -15.25 4.87 -7.15
C SER A 48 -16.67 4.38 -6.81
N TYR A 49 -16.79 3.13 -6.35
CA TYR A 49 -18.06 2.58 -5.91
C TYR A 49 -18.65 3.33 -4.71
N LEU A 50 -17.84 3.62 -3.69
CA LEU A 50 -18.29 4.40 -2.54
C LEU A 50 -18.69 5.82 -2.91
N GLN A 51 -17.96 6.46 -3.85
CA GLN A 51 -18.31 7.77 -4.37
C GLN A 51 -19.65 7.73 -5.14
N SER A 52 -19.86 6.73 -5.96
CA SER A 52 -21.12 6.56 -6.68
C SER A 52 -22.32 6.36 -5.74
N LEU A 53 -22.11 5.65 -4.63
CA LEU A 53 -23.14 5.49 -3.58
C LEU A 53 -23.42 6.82 -2.87
N ARG A 54 -22.40 7.63 -2.59
CA ARG A 54 -22.57 8.95 -1.98
C ARG A 54 -23.41 9.88 -2.85
N ASP A 55 -23.15 9.86 -4.15
CA ASP A 55 -23.74 10.78 -5.12
C ASP A 55 -25.13 10.31 -5.60
N ALA A 56 -25.52 9.07 -5.29
CA ALA A 56 -26.82 8.53 -5.66
C ALA A 56 -27.91 8.90 -4.63
N PRO A 57 -29.03 9.52 -5.04
CA PRO A 57 -30.13 9.87 -4.13
C PRO A 57 -30.79 8.65 -3.46
N ASP A 58 -30.84 7.52 -4.20
CA ASP A 58 -31.44 6.25 -3.74
C ASP A 58 -30.37 5.15 -3.66
N ALA A 59 -29.25 5.44 -3.01
CA ALA A 59 -28.14 4.50 -2.89
C ALA A 59 -28.58 3.18 -2.24
N ARG A 60 -28.15 2.06 -2.84
CA ARG A 60 -28.41 0.73 -2.31
C ARG A 60 -27.17 -0.13 -2.32
N VAL A 61 -27.01 -0.93 -1.28
CA VAL A 61 -25.94 -1.93 -1.14
C VAL A 61 -26.61 -3.27 -0.86
N GLY A 62 -26.48 -4.23 -1.76
CA GLY A 62 -27.17 -5.52 -1.67
C GLY A 62 -28.68 -5.37 -1.53
N GLY A 63 -29.30 -4.43 -2.26
CA GLY A 63 -30.73 -4.14 -2.22
C GLY A 63 -31.21 -3.30 -1.02
N ARG A 64 -30.37 -3.02 -0.05
CA ARG A 64 -30.71 -2.25 1.18
C ARG A 64 -30.39 -0.77 0.95
N ALA A 65 -31.32 0.10 1.35
CA ALA A 65 -31.10 1.54 1.31
C ALA A 65 -29.92 1.94 2.22
N ALA A 66 -29.02 2.70 1.67
CA ALA A 66 -27.78 3.09 2.33
C ALA A 66 -27.46 4.57 2.09
N SER A 67 -26.76 5.19 3.02
CA SER A 67 -26.15 6.51 2.83
C SER A 67 -24.66 6.44 3.12
N VAL A 68 -23.87 7.23 2.39
CA VAL A 68 -22.41 7.22 2.48
C VAL A 68 -21.93 8.62 2.80
N ASP A 69 -21.10 8.73 3.83
CA ASP A 69 -20.46 9.98 4.25
C ASP A 69 -18.93 9.82 4.23
N PHE A 70 -18.22 10.82 3.68
CA PHE A 70 -16.76 10.82 3.59
C PHE A 70 -16.18 11.87 4.51
N LYS A 71 -15.32 11.43 5.42
CA LYS A 71 -14.54 12.30 6.29
C LYS A 71 -13.05 12.17 5.94
N PRO A 72 -12.38 13.24 5.50
CA PRO A 72 -10.95 13.19 5.24
C PRO A 72 -10.19 12.97 6.55
N LEU A 73 -9.25 12.05 6.53
CA LEU A 73 -8.27 11.83 7.59
C LEU A 73 -7.04 12.64 7.25
N ARG A 74 -6.67 13.57 8.13
CA ARG A 74 -5.51 14.41 7.95
C ARG A 74 -4.57 14.27 9.14
N ASP A 75 -3.28 14.35 8.85
CA ASP A 75 -2.26 14.51 9.88
C ASP A 75 -2.50 15.80 10.66
N LEU A 76 -2.47 15.72 11.97
CA LEU A 76 -2.77 16.85 12.85
C LEU A 76 -1.71 17.96 12.81
N GLN A 77 -0.47 17.62 12.49
CA GLN A 77 0.64 18.56 12.48
C GLN A 77 0.86 19.17 11.09
N THR A 78 0.82 18.33 10.04
CA THR A 78 1.16 18.73 8.67
C THR A 78 -0.06 19.07 7.82
N GLY A 79 -1.27 18.65 8.24
CA GLY A 79 -2.49 18.77 7.44
C GLY A 79 -2.55 17.85 6.22
N ILE A 80 -1.52 17.00 6.01
CA ILE A 80 -1.45 16.10 4.87
C ILE A 80 -2.60 15.09 4.92
N LEU A 81 -3.26 14.89 3.79
CA LEU A 81 -4.32 13.91 3.64
C LEU A 81 -3.75 12.50 3.75
N GLN A 82 -4.20 11.75 4.74
CA GLN A 82 -3.78 10.38 5.00
C GLN A 82 -4.78 9.33 4.48
N GLY A 83 -5.95 9.78 4.07
CA GLY A 83 -7.00 8.89 3.58
C GLY A 83 -8.39 9.41 3.91
N TYR A 84 -9.33 8.47 3.95
CA TYR A 84 -10.72 8.76 4.23
C TYR A 84 -11.30 7.76 5.24
N GLU A 85 -12.06 8.27 6.20
CA GLU A 85 -13.04 7.52 6.95
C GLU A 85 -14.37 7.62 6.20
N VAL A 86 -14.90 6.49 5.75
CA VAL A 86 -16.16 6.43 5.03
C VAL A 86 -17.19 5.72 5.92
N ARG A 87 -18.26 6.40 6.25
CA ARG A 87 -19.37 5.85 7.03
C ARG A 87 -20.48 5.40 6.11
N LEU A 88 -20.79 4.14 6.16
CA LEU A 88 -21.90 3.53 5.46
C LEU A 88 -23.03 3.22 6.47
N ARG A 89 -24.15 3.89 6.32
CA ARG A 89 -25.34 3.73 7.16
C ARG A 89 -26.42 3.04 6.39
N PHE A 90 -27.05 2.04 7.01
CA PHE A 90 -28.21 1.35 6.47
C PHE A 90 -29.49 1.82 7.16
N ALA A 91 -30.53 2.15 6.37
CA ALA A 91 -31.78 2.65 6.90
C ALA A 91 -32.49 1.67 7.87
N ASP A 92 -32.26 0.37 7.69
CA ASP A 92 -32.84 -0.73 8.49
C ASP A 92 -31.96 -1.17 9.69
N ARG A 93 -30.80 -0.51 9.91
CA ARG A 93 -29.90 -0.77 11.04
C ARG A 93 -29.39 0.53 11.67
N PRO A 94 -30.21 1.24 12.45
CA PRO A 94 -29.81 2.53 13.03
C PRO A 94 -28.64 2.45 14.02
N SER A 95 -28.31 1.26 14.54
CA SER A 95 -27.24 1.05 15.52
C SER A 95 -25.97 0.39 14.93
N GLY A 96 -25.83 0.31 13.62
CA GLY A 96 -24.78 -0.46 12.99
C GLY A 96 -24.13 0.23 11.79
N ASP A 97 -23.64 1.48 11.98
CA ASP A 97 -22.81 2.13 10.95
C ASP A 97 -21.59 1.26 10.66
N LYS A 98 -21.31 1.02 9.39
CA LYS A 98 -20.05 0.43 8.96
C LYS A 98 -19.07 1.56 8.68
N VAL A 99 -17.89 1.44 9.24
CA VAL A 99 -16.80 2.37 9.00
C VAL A 99 -15.76 1.72 8.10
N ILE A 100 -15.40 2.41 7.03
CA ILE A 100 -14.40 1.96 6.07
C ILE A 100 -13.27 2.97 6.08
N TYR A 101 -12.06 2.49 6.35
CA TYR A 101 -10.86 3.30 6.31
C TYR A 101 -10.12 3.03 5.00
N LEU A 102 -10.09 4.04 4.13
CA LEU A 102 -9.30 4.03 2.90
C LEU A 102 -7.98 4.76 3.17
N LEU A 103 -6.98 4.04 3.65
CA LEU A 103 -5.68 4.63 3.97
C LEU A 103 -4.93 4.96 2.69
N GLY A 104 -4.26 6.10 2.70
CA GLY A 104 -3.62 6.63 1.51
C GLY A 104 -4.56 7.19 0.45
N GLY A 105 -5.89 7.11 0.66
CA GLY A 105 -6.86 7.50 -0.38
C GLY A 105 -6.74 6.66 -1.65
N GLY A 106 -6.25 5.41 -1.54
CA GLY A 106 -5.93 4.53 -2.66
C GLY A 106 -4.48 4.64 -3.15
N MET A 107 -3.70 5.61 -2.64
CA MET A 107 -2.26 5.70 -2.86
C MET A 107 -1.50 4.68 -2.00
N PRO A 108 -0.35 4.17 -2.45
CA PRO A 108 0.48 3.32 -1.63
C PRO A 108 0.86 4.00 -0.31
N ILE A 109 0.68 3.29 0.80
CA ILE A 109 0.88 3.86 2.14
C ILE A 109 2.32 4.32 2.39
N ASN A 110 3.29 3.68 1.74
CA ASN A 110 4.71 4.04 1.82
C ASN A 110 5.02 5.42 1.22
N PHE A 111 4.11 6.02 0.44
CA PHE A 111 4.26 7.38 -0.10
C PHE A 111 3.50 8.45 0.68
N LEU A 112 2.77 8.07 1.74
CA LEU A 112 2.04 9.01 2.59
C LEU A 112 2.95 9.91 3.41
N TYR A 113 4.07 9.35 3.85
CA TYR A 113 5.13 10.06 4.56
C TYR A 113 6.40 9.91 3.73
N TYR A 114 7.32 10.73 3.81
CA TYR A 114 8.65 10.86 3.19
C TYR A 114 9.25 9.62 2.47
N GLY A 115 8.44 8.59 2.22
CA GLY A 115 8.85 7.34 1.61
C GLY A 115 9.69 6.48 2.57
N ILE A 116 10.55 5.63 2.00
CA ILE A 116 11.55 4.89 2.75
C ILE A 116 12.59 5.91 3.23
N PRO A 117 13.04 5.87 4.50
CA PRO A 117 14.11 6.73 4.98
C PRO A 117 15.29 6.74 4.02
N ARG A 118 15.83 7.93 3.76
CA ARG A 118 16.91 8.11 2.79
C ARG A 118 18.09 7.18 3.06
N GLU A 119 18.41 6.99 4.33
CA GLU A 119 19.48 6.13 4.80
C GLU A 119 19.32 4.67 4.36
N ILE A 120 18.07 4.15 4.35
CA ILE A 120 17.77 2.78 3.89
C ILE A 120 17.89 2.69 2.37
N ILE A 121 17.41 3.70 1.64
CA ILE A 121 17.54 3.73 0.19
C ILE A 121 19.01 3.84 -0.23
N ASP A 122 19.77 4.69 0.43
CA ASP A 122 21.20 4.89 0.16
C ASP A 122 21.97 3.58 0.32
N GLU A 123 21.66 2.79 1.37
CA GLU A 123 22.25 1.47 1.58
C GLU A 123 21.91 0.49 0.44
N VAL A 124 20.64 0.36 0.10
CA VAL A 124 20.20 -0.53 -0.99
C VAL A 124 20.82 -0.12 -2.32
N MET A 125 20.89 1.19 -2.61
CA MET A 125 21.50 1.71 -3.82
C MET A 125 23.01 1.49 -3.84
N ALA A 126 23.70 1.64 -2.71
CA ALA A 126 25.12 1.35 -2.59
C ALA A 126 25.41 -0.13 -2.87
N GLN A 127 24.63 -1.05 -2.27
CA GLN A 127 24.74 -2.49 -2.54
C GLN A 127 24.52 -2.80 -4.02
N LEU A 128 23.44 -2.27 -4.60
CA LEU A 128 23.11 -2.49 -6.01
C LEU A 128 24.26 -2.01 -6.94
N PHE A 129 24.84 -0.85 -6.64
CA PHE A 129 25.98 -0.29 -7.37
C PHE A 129 27.22 -1.18 -7.25
N CYS A 130 27.58 -1.59 -6.03
CA CYS A 130 28.74 -2.45 -5.80
C CYS A 130 28.59 -3.82 -6.45
N VAL A 131 27.41 -4.43 -6.38
CA VAL A 131 27.10 -5.70 -7.07
C VAL A 131 27.25 -5.52 -8.58
N SER A 132 26.72 -4.45 -9.16
CA SER A 132 26.84 -4.17 -10.59
C SER A 132 28.30 -4.00 -11.01
N CYS A 133 29.10 -3.28 -10.25
CA CYS A 133 30.54 -3.14 -10.49
C CYS A 133 31.27 -4.48 -10.39
N GLY A 134 30.94 -5.29 -9.38
CA GLY A 134 31.48 -6.64 -9.19
C GLY A 134 31.20 -7.56 -10.38
N LEU A 135 29.95 -7.55 -10.86
CA LEU A 135 29.56 -8.30 -12.06
C LEU A 135 30.33 -7.88 -13.30
N VAL A 136 30.48 -6.57 -13.53
CA VAL A 136 31.25 -6.05 -14.68
C VAL A 136 32.72 -6.45 -14.58
N ARG A 137 33.36 -6.34 -13.41
CA ARG A 137 34.74 -6.78 -13.17
C ARG A 137 34.91 -8.26 -13.49
N ARG A 138 33.97 -9.10 -13.02
CA ARG A 138 33.99 -10.55 -13.25
C ARG A 138 33.86 -10.90 -14.73
N LEU A 139 32.94 -10.26 -15.45
CA LEU A 139 32.76 -10.44 -16.89
C LEU A 139 33.99 -10.02 -17.65
N ARG A 140 34.63 -8.88 -17.33
CA ARG A 140 35.89 -8.41 -17.95
C ARG A 140 37.06 -9.36 -17.68
N ALA A 141 37.07 -10.04 -16.55
CA ALA A 141 38.07 -11.05 -16.22
C ALA A 141 37.80 -12.41 -16.89
N GLY A 142 36.82 -12.52 -17.77
CA GLY A 142 36.49 -13.77 -18.47
C GLY A 142 35.89 -14.86 -17.56
N LYS A 143 35.46 -14.51 -16.35
CA LYS A 143 34.85 -15.45 -15.40
C LYS A 143 33.35 -15.55 -15.68
N PRO A 144 32.82 -16.70 -16.10
CA PRO A 144 31.40 -16.87 -16.37
C PRO A 144 30.58 -16.69 -15.08
N LEU A 145 29.40 -16.13 -15.21
CA LEU A 145 28.41 -16.08 -14.13
C LEU A 145 27.64 -17.40 -14.13
N PRO A 146 27.44 -18.03 -12.98
CA PRO A 146 26.57 -19.20 -12.91
C PRO A 146 25.13 -18.79 -13.27
N PRO A 147 24.38 -19.64 -14.00
CA PRO A 147 22.98 -19.37 -14.33
C PRO A 147 22.07 -19.68 -13.13
N SER A 148 22.35 -19.08 -11.97
CA SER A 148 21.65 -19.34 -10.72
C SER A 148 21.77 -18.15 -9.78
N LEU A 149 20.93 -18.12 -8.75
CA LEU A 149 21.06 -17.19 -7.64
C LEU A 149 22.29 -17.55 -6.82
N PHE A 150 23.10 -16.55 -6.49
CA PHE A 150 24.26 -16.72 -5.61
C PHE A 150 24.33 -15.56 -4.62
N ALA A 151 24.95 -15.83 -3.48
CA ALA A 151 25.12 -14.82 -2.44
C ALA A 151 26.09 -13.71 -2.90
N VAL A 152 25.86 -12.51 -2.40
CA VAL A 152 26.80 -11.39 -2.57
C VAL A 152 28.05 -11.66 -1.73
N ASP A 153 29.21 -11.39 -2.30
CA ASP A 153 30.48 -11.54 -1.58
C ASP A 153 30.59 -10.52 -0.45
N ARG A 154 31.19 -10.92 0.68
CA ARG A 154 31.39 -10.03 1.85
C ARG A 154 32.17 -8.76 1.52
N GLU A 155 33.07 -8.80 0.55
CA GLU A 155 33.84 -7.65 0.08
C GLU A 155 32.90 -6.60 -0.54
N ILE A 156 31.89 -7.05 -1.30
CA ILE A 156 30.89 -6.16 -1.92
C ILE A 156 30.03 -5.49 -0.84
N ASP A 157 29.61 -6.22 0.19
CA ASP A 157 28.85 -5.65 1.32
C ASP A 157 29.70 -4.60 2.05
N SER A 158 30.98 -4.87 2.25
CA SER A 158 31.92 -3.93 2.89
C SER A 158 32.08 -2.63 2.08
N ASP A 159 32.19 -2.74 0.76
CA ASP A 159 32.25 -1.59 -0.14
C ASP A 159 30.95 -0.79 -0.14
N ALA A 160 29.81 -1.48 -0.06
CA ALA A 160 28.50 -0.84 0.04
C ALA A 160 28.33 -0.03 1.33
N ASP A 161 28.79 -0.56 2.46
CA ASP A 161 28.78 0.14 3.74
C ASP A 161 29.63 1.42 3.70
N LEU A 162 30.79 1.38 3.07
CA LEU A 162 31.64 2.55 2.86
C LEU A 162 30.98 3.61 1.99
N LEU A 163 30.33 3.19 0.90
CA LEU A 163 29.60 4.10 0.01
C LEU A 163 28.37 4.73 0.68
N ALA A 164 27.70 3.99 1.53
CA ALA A 164 26.56 4.49 2.30
C ALA A 164 26.97 5.39 3.49
N GLY A 165 28.29 5.63 3.68
CA GLY A 165 28.80 6.48 4.74
C GLY A 165 28.67 5.90 6.14
N ARG A 166 28.52 4.59 6.26
CA ARG A 166 28.51 3.91 7.56
C ARG A 166 29.92 3.77 8.09
N GLU A 167 30.18 4.35 9.26
CA GLU A 167 31.38 4.03 10.01
C GLU A 167 31.30 2.58 10.48
N LYS A 168 32.35 1.81 10.20
CA LYS A 168 32.49 0.46 10.77
C LYS A 168 32.80 0.61 12.27
N ASN A 169 31.76 0.62 13.07
CA ASN A 169 31.90 0.40 14.51
C ASN A 169 32.15 -1.11 14.72
N PHE A 170 33.41 -1.45 14.87
CA PHE A 170 33.88 -2.75 15.33
C PHE A 170 34.08 -2.71 16.85
#